data_6b4dbaa6cfcc044775cc2f88189122a7
#
_entry.id   6b4dbaa6cfcc044775cc2f88189122a7
#
_cell.length_a   1.000
_cell.length_b   1.000
_cell.length_c   1.000
_cell.angle_alpha   90.00
_cell.angle_beta   90.00
_cell.angle_gamma   90.00
#
_symmetry.space_group_name_H-M   'P 1'
#
loop_
_entity.id
_entity.type
_entity.pdbx_description
1 polymer ?
#
loop_
_entity_poly.entity_id
_entity_poly.type
_entity_poly.pdbx_seq_one_letter_code
_entity_poly.pdbx_strand_id
1 'polypeptide(L)'
;MANNILDYKGYKTGKSIKENNCSEIIKEIYSLAAKENCNICYPSDVSTGKNLNDISQIKKLNEIENDDMILDIGPETIKEIISLIKESKTIFWNGPAGYFENSDFSKGSIQIAKAIIELKKEIYSVAGGGDTIAVLNKINGLKDFNFVSTAGGAFLEYLEGKEIPGIRALY
;
A
#
# COMPACT_ATOMS: atom_id res chain seq x y z
N MET A 1 7.97 0.51 -1.36
CA MET A 1 7.89 -0.81 -2.04
C MET A 1 7.42 -0.68 -3.49
N ALA A 2 6.27 -0.08 -3.80
CA ALA A 2 5.78 0.01 -5.19
C ALA A 2 6.81 0.63 -6.15
N ASN A 3 7.46 1.75 -5.77
CA ASN A 3 8.48 2.39 -6.60
C ASN A 3 9.68 1.47 -6.90
N ASN A 4 10.08 0.62 -5.95
CA ASN A 4 11.14 -0.38 -6.16
C ASN A 4 10.71 -1.45 -7.17
N ILE A 5 9.46 -1.89 -7.13
CA ILE A 5 8.91 -2.84 -8.12
C ILE A 5 8.82 -2.20 -9.50
N LEU A 6 8.38 -0.94 -9.60
CA LEU A 6 8.35 -0.21 -10.86
C LEU A 6 9.75 -0.06 -11.48
N ASP A 7 10.73 0.33 -10.66
CA ASP A 7 12.13 0.44 -11.07
C ASP A 7 12.70 -0.92 -11.55
N TYR A 8 12.44 -2.00 -10.80
CA TYR A 8 12.82 -3.37 -11.19
C TYR A 8 12.21 -3.80 -12.53
N LYS A 9 10.99 -3.36 -12.82
CA LYS A 9 10.30 -3.61 -14.10
C LYS A 9 10.76 -2.68 -15.24
N GLY A 10 11.69 -1.76 -14.97
CA GLY A 10 12.26 -0.85 -15.98
C GLY A 10 11.46 0.43 -16.19
N TYR A 11 10.46 0.71 -15.36
CA TYR A 11 9.74 1.98 -15.41
C TYR A 11 10.54 3.10 -14.73
N LYS A 12 10.43 4.32 -15.25
CA LYS A 12 10.97 5.50 -14.60
C LYS A 12 10.21 5.77 -13.31
N THR A 13 10.90 6.15 -12.26
CA THR A 13 10.32 6.54 -10.96
C THR A 13 10.68 7.98 -10.58
N GLY A 14 11.41 8.70 -11.46
CA GLY A 14 11.83 10.08 -11.25
C GLY A 14 12.58 10.28 -9.93
N LYS A 15 12.16 11.27 -9.16
CA LYS A 15 12.68 11.59 -7.81
C LYS A 15 11.96 10.85 -6.68
N SER A 16 11.12 9.87 -6.99
CA SER A 16 10.39 9.11 -5.98
C SER A 16 11.33 8.36 -5.04
N ILE A 17 10.95 8.26 -3.78
CA ILE A 17 11.71 7.52 -2.77
C ILE A 17 11.73 6.04 -3.15
N LYS A 18 12.92 5.47 -3.19
CA LYS A 18 13.17 4.05 -3.39
C LYS A 18 14.43 3.63 -2.63
N GLU A 19 14.50 2.36 -2.29
CA GLU A 19 15.67 1.75 -1.68
C GLU A 19 16.63 1.25 -2.77
N ASN A 20 17.91 1.27 -2.47
CA ASN A 20 18.93 0.73 -3.36
C ASN A 20 19.08 -0.79 -3.16
N ASN A 21 19.57 -1.47 -4.19
CA ASN A 21 19.94 -2.90 -4.15
C ASN A 21 18.79 -3.88 -3.80
N CYS A 22 17.53 -3.55 -4.17
CA CYS A 22 16.37 -4.39 -3.90
C CYS A 22 16.09 -5.46 -4.98
N SER A 23 16.86 -5.49 -6.07
CA SER A 23 16.55 -6.35 -7.24
C SER A 23 16.51 -7.84 -6.89
N GLU A 24 17.46 -8.33 -6.09
CA GLU A 24 17.49 -9.75 -5.70
C GLU A 24 16.32 -10.12 -4.79
N ILE A 25 15.97 -9.25 -3.84
CA ILE A 25 14.79 -9.43 -2.96
C ILE A 25 13.50 -9.44 -3.78
N ILE A 26 13.36 -8.52 -4.74
CA ILE A 26 12.17 -8.47 -5.60
C ILE A 26 12.07 -9.72 -6.46
N LYS A 27 13.19 -10.21 -7.01
CA LYS A 27 13.25 -11.46 -7.77
C LYS A 27 12.82 -12.66 -6.92
N GLU A 28 13.28 -12.74 -5.68
CA GLU A 28 12.86 -13.79 -4.74
C GLU A 28 11.37 -13.71 -4.44
N ILE A 29 10.84 -12.51 -4.16
CA ILE A 29 9.41 -12.28 -3.93
C ILE A 29 8.57 -12.78 -5.13
N TYR A 30 8.95 -12.44 -6.36
CA TYR A 30 8.24 -12.92 -7.56
C TYR A 30 8.35 -14.44 -7.73
N SER A 31 9.49 -15.03 -7.40
CA SER A 31 9.68 -16.48 -7.45
C SER A 31 8.78 -17.21 -6.44
N LEU A 32 8.72 -16.71 -5.21
CA LEU A 32 7.84 -17.25 -4.17
C LEU A 32 6.36 -17.05 -4.53
N ALA A 33 6.00 -15.88 -5.02
CA ALA A 33 4.63 -15.61 -5.44
C ALA A 33 4.15 -16.56 -6.55
N ALA A 34 5.01 -16.83 -7.53
CA ALA A 34 4.71 -17.80 -8.59
C ALA A 34 4.53 -19.22 -8.04
N LYS A 35 5.38 -19.63 -7.09
CA LYS A 35 5.29 -20.95 -6.45
C LYS A 35 4.01 -21.12 -5.63
N GLU A 36 3.61 -20.08 -4.92
CA GLU A 36 2.45 -20.11 -4.00
C GLU A 36 1.14 -19.62 -4.68
N ASN A 37 1.15 -19.46 -6.01
CA ASN A 37 0.01 -18.95 -6.79
C ASN A 37 -0.53 -17.61 -6.25
N CYS A 38 0.38 -16.71 -5.87
CA CYS A 38 0.08 -15.39 -5.34
C CYS A 38 0.32 -14.32 -6.40
N ASN A 39 -0.62 -13.40 -6.59
CA ASN A 39 -0.48 -12.29 -7.52
C ASN A 39 0.12 -11.07 -6.83
N ILE A 40 1.15 -10.48 -7.45
CA ILE A 40 1.75 -9.22 -7.02
C ILE A 40 1.25 -8.12 -7.95
N CYS A 41 0.39 -7.26 -7.41
CA CYS A 41 -0.12 -6.10 -8.12
C CYS A 41 0.81 -4.90 -7.91
N TYR A 42 1.00 -4.11 -8.95
CA TYR A 42 1.69 -2.83 -8.92
C TYR A 42 0.87 -1.81 -9.73
N PRO A 43 1.05 -0.50 -9.50
CA PRO A 43 0.24 0.50 -10.17
C PRO A 43 0.28 0.41 -11.70
N SER A 44 -0.85 0.59 -12.36
CA SER A 44 -0.97 0.78 -13.83
C SER A 44 -0.90 2.26 -14.22
N ASP A 45 -1.32 3.14 -13.31
CA ASP A 45 -1.19 4.59 -13.38
C ASP A 45 -0.89 5.18 -12.00
N VAL A 46 -0.38 6.39 -11.97
CA VAL A 46 0.10 7.06 -10.76
C VAL A 46 -0.34 8.51 -10.70
N SER A 47 -0.36 9.06 -9.50
CA SER A 47 -0.50 10.47 -9.23
C SER A 47 0.89 11.03 -8.88
N THR A 48 1.35 11.99 -9.66
CA THR A 48 2.68 12.60 -9.52
C THR A 48 2.59 14.07 -9.17
N GLY A 49 3.67 14.58 -8.58
CA GLY A 49 3.97 16.00 -8.41
C GLY A 49 5.47 16.24 -8.54
N LYS A 50 5.90 17.49 -8.67
CA LYS A 50 7.33 17.84 -8.67
C LYS A 50 7.89 17.99 -7.25
N ASN A 51 7.00 18.18 -6.26
CA ASN A 51 7.29 18.23 -4.83
C ASN A 51 6.04 17.80 -4.02
N LEU A 52 6.19 17.64 -2.70
CA LEU A 52 5.12 17.17 -1.79
C LEU A 52 3.91 18.12 -1.66
N ASN A 53 4.05 19.37 -2.02
CA ASN A 53 2.99 20.38 -1.94
C ASN A 53 2.39 20.73 -3.31
N ASP A 54 2.74 19.97 -4.34
CA ASP A 54 2.27 20.20 -5.70
C ASP A 54 0.83 19.74 -5.89
N ILE A 55 0.24 20.10 -7.02
CA ILE A 55 -1.06 19.62 -7.46
C ILE A 55 -0.86 18.28 -8.17
N SER A 56 -1.72 17.32 -7.85
CA SER A 56 -1.70 15.98 -8.43
C SER A 56 -1.88 16.00 -9.95
N GLN A 57 -0.96 15.32 -10.65
CA GLN A 57 -1.04 15.03 -12.08
C GLN A 57 -1.09 13.52 -12.28
N ILE A 58 -2.13 13.06 -12.99
CA ILE A 58 -2.27 11.64 -13.31
C ILE A 58 -1.42 11.31 -14.52
N LYS A 59 -0.58 10.28 -14.40
CA LYS A 59 0.32 9.81 -15.47
C LYS A 59 0.26 8.29 -15.61
N LYS A 60 0.36 7.82 -16.85
CA LYS A 60 0.72 6.42 -17.13
C LYS A 60 2.19 6.19 -16.76
N LEU A 61 2.56 4.94 -16.51
CA LEU A 61 3.94 4.61 -16.08
C LEU A 61 5.01 5.03 -17.09
N ASN A 62 4.70 5.01 -18.39
CA ASN A 62 5.60 5.42 -19.46
C ASN A 62 5.71 6.94 -19.65
N GLU A 63 4.86 7.73 -18.98
CA GLU A 63 4.83 9.19 -19.03
C GLU A 63 5.57 9.84 -17.86
N ILE A 64 6.09 9.03 -16.93
CA ILE A 64 6.83 9.54 -15.76
C ILE A 64 8.15 10.16 -16.21
N GLU A 65 8.38 11.39 -15.79
CA GLU A 65 9.58 12.18 -16.09
C GLU A 65 10.62 12.08 -14.98
N ASN A 66 11.84 12.51 -15.26
CA ASN A 66 12.96 12.40 -14.32
C ASN A 66 12.80 13.28 -13.07
N ASP A 67 12.02 14.35 -13.13
CA ASP A 67 11.76 15.27 -12.03
C ASP A 67 10.42 15.03 -11.32
N ASP A 68 9.63 14.05 -11.78
CA ASP A 68 8.41 13.61 -11.10
C ASP A 68 8.71 12.87 -9.79
N MET A 69 7.79 13.01 -8.84
CA MET A 69 7.67 12.19 -7.65
C MET A 69 6.34 11.44 -7.73
N ILE A 70 6.35 10.12 -7.65
CA ILE A 70 5.14 9.32 -7.49
C ILE A 70 4.67 9.48 -6.05
N LEU A 71 3.52 10.10 -5.87
CA LEU A 71 3.00 10.48 -4.55
C LEU A 71 1.68 9.79 -4.20
N ASP A 72 0.99 9.19 -5.19
CA ASP A 72 -0.18 8.32 -4.97
C ASP A 72 -0.36 7.41 -6.19
N ILE A 73 -1.27 6.45 -6.08
CA ILE A 73 -1.75 5.64 -7.18
C ILE A 73 -2.80 6.40 -8.00
N GLY A 74 -2.89 6.09 -9.28
CA GLY A 74 -3.86 6.72 -10.18
C GLY A 74 -5.24 6.08 -10.12
N PRO A 75 -6.22 6.69 -10.81
CA PRO A 75 -7.62 6.24 -10.76
C PRO A 75 -7.87 4.86 -11.39
N GLU A 76 -7.07 4.42 -12.35
CA GLU A 76 -7.18 3.08 -12.91
C GLU A 76 -6.69 2.04 -11.93
N THR A 77 -5.53 2.27 -11.31
CA THR A 77 -4.99 1.43 -10.23
C THR A 77 -5.99 1.34 -9.05
N ILE A 78 -6.63 2.44 -8.67
CA ILE A 78 -7.67 2.44 -7.63
C ILE A 78 -8.81 1.49 -8.01
N LYS A 79 -9.30 1.54 -9.24
CA LYS A 79 -10.39 0.66 -9.72
C LYS A 79 -9.98 -0.81 -9.68
N GLU A 80 -8.76 -1.12 -10.11
CA GLU A 80 -8.20 -2.48 -10.06
C GLU A 80 -8.14 -3.01 -8.63
N ILE A 81 -7.62 -2.21 -7.69
CA ILE A 81 -7.56 -2.59 -6.27
C ILE A 81 -8.95 -2.78 -5.68
N ILE A 82 -9.91 -1.90 -5.99
CA ILE A 82 -11.30 -2.04 -5.52
C ILE A 82 -11.94 -3.33 -6.06
N SER A 83 -11.64 -3.73 -7.30
CA SER A 83 -12.11 -5.02 -7.82
C SER A 83 -11.55 -6.20 -7.02
N LEU A 84 -10.25 -6.18 -6.71
CA LEU A 84 -9.61 -7.21 -5.89
C LEU A 84 -10.18 -7.25 -4.45
N ILE A 85 -10.46 -6.08 -3.87
CA ILE A 85 -11.12 -5.97 -2.56
C ILE A 85 -12.48 -6.69 -2.56
N LYS A 86 -13.29 -6.50 -3.62
CA LYS A 86 -14.61 -7.14 -3.76
C LYS A 86 -14.56 -8.66 -3.87
N GLU A 87 -13.48 -9.20 -4.41
CA GLU A 87 -13.26 -10.64 -4.55
C GLU A 87 -12.62 -11.28 -3.31
N SER A 88 -12.12 -10.46 -2.39
CA SER A 88 -11.39 -10.90 -1.20
C SER A 88 -12.34 -11.36 -0.09
N LYS A 89 -11.88 -12.29 0.75
CA LYS A 89 -12.57 -12.70 2.00
C LYS A 89 -11.87 -12.13 3.23
N THR A 90 -10.56 -11.95 3.16
CA THR A 90 -9.75 -11.35 4.21
C THR A 90 -8.83 -10.30 3.60
N ILE A 91 -8.77 -9.14 4.22
CA ILE A 91 -7.90 -8.05 3.80
C ILE A 91 -7.02 -7.64 4.97
N PHE A 92 -5.73 -7.59 4.71
CA PHE A 92 -4.75 -6.98 5.58
C PHE A 92 -4.20 -5.71 4.91
N TRP A 93 -4.48 -4.55 5.50
CA TRP A 93 -4.03 -3.27 4.99
C TRP A 93 -2.96 -2.67 5.89
N ASN A 94 -1.75 -2.58 5.37
CA ASN A 94 -0.61 -2.05 6.11
C ASN A 94 0.17 -1.03 5.27
N GLY A 95 -0.10 0.22 5.51
CA GLY A 95 0.46 1.38 4.84
C GLY A 95 -0.46 2.01 3.80
N PRO A 96 -0.53 3.34 3.78
CA PRO A 96 -1.27 4.09 2.76
C PRO A 96 -0.66 3.89 1.37
N ALA A 97 -1.47 4.07 0.34
CA ALA A 97 -1.04 3.95 -1.06
C ALA A 97 -0.22 5.15 -1.53
N GLY A 98 -0.40 6.32 -0.90
CA GLY A 98 0.26 7.56 -1.28
C GLY A 98 0.60 8.46 -0.10
N TYR A 99 1.08 9.65 -0.41
CA TYR A 99 1.41 10.70 0.55
C TYR A 99 0.13 11.35 1.08
N PHE A 100 -0.54 10.64 1.99
CA PHE A 100 -1.90 10.94 2.48
C PHE A 100 -2.00 12.24 3.31
N GLU A 101 -0.88 12.79 3.76
CA GLU A 101 -0.81 14.07 4.48
C GLU A 101 -1.31 15.21 3.61
N ASN A 102 -1.01 15.18 2.31
CA ASN A 102 -1.55 16.10 1.32
C ASN A 102 -2.84 15.52 0.70
N SER A 103 -3.91 16.32 0.70
CA SER A 103 -5.22 15.94 0.15
C SER A 103 -5.19 15.54 -1.32
N ASP A 104 -4.28 16.12 -2.11
CA ASP A 104 -4.14 15.83 -3.53
C ASP A 104 -3.58 14.44 -3.79
N PHE A 105 -2.80 13.89 -2.84
CA PHE A 105 -2.15 12.57 -2.92
C PHE A 105 -2.69 11.55 -1.92
N SER A 106 -3.89 11.80 -1.37
CA SER A 106 -4.55 10.91 -0.41
C SER A 106 -5.68 10.07 -1.01
N LYS A 107 -6.02 10.30 -2.27
CA LYS A 107 -7.20 9.73 -2.93
C LYS A 107 -7.14 8.20 -2.98
N GLY A 108 -5.98 7.62 -3.31
CA GLY A 108 -5.78 6.18 -3.34
C GLY A 108 -6.09 5.54 -2.00
N SER A 109 -5.46 6.02 -0.94
CA SER A 109 -5.65 5.51 0.42
C SER A 109 -7.10 5.65 0.90
N ILE A 110 -7.73 6.79 0.65
CA ILE A 110 -9.12 7.05 1.06
C ILE A 110 -10.10 6.12 0.31
N GLN A 111 -9.92 5.92 -0.99
CA GLN A 111 -10.80 5.07 -1.79
C GLN A 111 -10.66 3.59 -1.41
N ILE A 112 -9.43 3.12 -1.16
CA ILE A 112 -9.17 1.78 -0.62
C ILE A 112 -9.90 1.59 0.72
N ALA A 113 -9.71 2.51 1.66
CA ALA A 113 -10.36 2.45 2.96
C ALA A 113 -11.88 2.39 2.86
N LYS A 114 -12.48 3.26 2.03
CA LYS A 114 -13.92 3.28 1.81
C LYS A 114 -14.43 1.97 1.23
N ALA A 115 -13.74 1.41 0.22
CA ALA A 115 -14.12 0.14 -0.38
C ALA A 115 -14.10 -1.02 0.63
N ILE A 116 -13.11 -1.05 1.52
CA ILE A 116 -13.05 -2.04 2.61
C ILE A 116 -14.23 -1.85 3.57
N ILE A 117 -14.52 -0.62 3.97
CA ILE A 117 -15.60 -0.28 4.90
C ILE A 117 -16.99 -0.65 4.31
N GLU A 118 -17.22 -0.40 3.03
CA GLU A 118 -18.46 -0.76 2.35
C GLU A 118 -18.74 -2.27 2.42
N LEU A 119 -17.70 -3.08 2.41
CA LEU A 119 -17.80 -4.54 2.44
C LEU A 119 -17.61 -5.16 3.83
N LYS A 120 -17.64 -4.37 4.92
CA LYS A 120 -17.34 -4.81 6.29
C LYS A 120 -18.17 -5.99 6.81
N LYS A 121 -19.31 -6.29 6.20
CA LYS A 121 -20.16 -7.45 6.54
C LYS A 121 -19.79 -8.72 5.77
N GLU A 122 -19.03 -8.59 4.68
CA GLU A 122 -18.72 -9.66 3.74
C GLU A 122 -17.27 -10.12 3.82
N ILE A 123 -16.39 -9.26 4.36
CA ILE A 123 -14.96 -9.49 4.47
C ILE A 123 -14.49 -9.34 5.92
N TYR A 124 -13.39 -10.02 6.25
CA TYR A 124 -12.65 -9.78 7.48
C TYR A 124 -11.49 -8.82 7.20
N SER A 125 -11.52 -7.65 7.82
CA SER A 125 -10.57 -6.57 7.56
C SER A 125 -9.66 -6.30 8.75
N VAL A 126 -8.36 -6.25 8.49
CA VAL A 126 -7.31 -5.94 9.46
C VAL A 126 -6.53 -4.73 8.96
N ALA A 127 -6.33 -3.74 9.81
CA ALA A 127 -5.46 -2.60 9.55
C ALA A 127 -4.28 -2.61 10.50
N GLY A 128 -3.09 -2.28 10.00
CA GLY A 128 -1.86 -2.16 10.80
C GLY A 128 -1.02 -0.97 10.35
N GLY A 129 -0.17 -0.49 11.27
CA GLY A 129 0.73 0.63 11.02
C GLY A 129 0.13 2.01 11.35
N GLY A 130 0.97 2.89 11.89
CA GLY A 130 0.55 4.23 12.35
C GLY A 130 -0.06 5.08 11.25
N ASP A 131 0.52 5.05 10.04
CA ASP A 131 0.06 5.83 8.89
C ASP A 131 -1.30 5.33 8.38
N THR A 132 -1.53 4.01 8.38
CA THR A 132 -2.85 3.43 8.05
C THR A 132 -3.91 3.90 9.04
N ILE A 133 -3.59 3.88 10.34
CA ILE A 133 -4.47 4.38 11.39
C ILE A 133 -4.75 5.87 11.20
N ALA A 134 -3.75 6.66 10.81
CA ALA A 134 -3.93 8.09 10.54
C ALA A 134 -4.89 8.34 9.36
N VAL A 135 -4.81 7.56 8.29
CA VAL A 135 -5.78 7.61 7.18
C VAL A 135 -7.18 7.25 7.65
N LEU A 136 -7.33 6.16 8.43
CA LEU A 136 -8.62 5.74 8.96
C LEU A 136 -9.24 6.78 9.90
N ASN A 137 -8.42 7.47 10.69
CA ASN A 137 -8.88 8.58 11.52
C ASN A 137 -9.43 9.75 10.70
N LYS A 138 -8.76 10.11 9.57
CA LYS A 138 -9.23 11.19 8.69
C LYS A 138 -10.64 10.97 8.16
N ILE A 139 -11.06 9.71 8.00
CA ILE A 139 -12.39 9.34 7.47
C ILE A 139 -13.33 8.79 8.55
N ASN A 140 -12.94 8.84 9.83
CA ASN A 140 -13.66 8.25 10.95
C ASN A 140 -13.96 6.75 10.81
N GLY A 141 -13.10 6.01 10.10
CA GLY A 141 -13.31 4.63 9.68
C GLY A 141 -12.73 3.56 10.60
N LEU A 142 -12.08 3.90 11.72
CA LEU A 142 -11.42 2.92 12.62
C LEU A 142 -12.36 1.82 13.13
N LYS A 143 -13.60 2.20 13.48
CA LYS A 143 -14.60 1.30 14.05
C LYS A 143 -15.23 0.35 13.01
N ASP A 144 -14.96 0.59 11.73
CA ASP A 144 -15.51 -0.17 10.62
C ASP A 144 -14.59 -1.31 10.17
N PHE A 145 -13.38 -1.40 10.73
CA PHE A 145 -12.47 -2.53 10.55
C PHE A 145 -12.69 -3.56 11.66
N ASN A 146 -12.58 -4.85 11.33
CA ASN A 146 -12.72 -5.94 12.31
C ASN A 146 -11.59 -5.92 13.34
N PHE A 147 -10.37 -5.58 12.91
CA PHE A 147 -9.24 -5.45 13.81
C PHE A 147 -8.31 -4.31 13.36
N VAL A 148 -7.87 -3.50 14.30
CA VAL A 148 -6.88 -2.44 14.08
C VAL A 148 -5.72 -2.66 15.03
N SER A 149 -4.55 -3.00 14.48
CA SER A 149 -3.34 -3.23 15.26
C SER A 149 -2.61 -1.91 15.54
N THR A 150 -2.39 -1.63 16.80
CA THR A 150 -1.54 -0.51 17.27
C THR A 150 -0.10 -0.94 17.50
N ALA A 151 0.24 -2.20 17.29
CA ALA A 151 1.54 -2.78 17.63
C ALA A 151 2.66 -2.42 16.60
N GLY A 152 2.35 -1.71 15.52
CA GLY A 152 3.34 -1.25 14.54
C GLY A 152 4.15 -2.41 13.93
N GLY A 153 5.48 -2.26 13.92
CA GLY A 153 6.40 -3.26 13.36
C GLY A 153 6.33 -4.64 14.02
N ALA A 154 6.07 -4.71 15.32
CA ALA A 154 5.96 -5.99 16.02
C ALA A 154 4.80 -6.86 15.48
N PHE A 155 3.74 -6.24 14.97
CA PHE A 155 2.67 -6.99 14.31
C PHE A 155 3.14 -7.65 13.00
N LEU A 156 3.95 -6.97 12.22
CA LEU A 156 4.54 -7.53 11.00
C LEU A 156 5.52 -8.67 11.32
N GLU A 157 6.38 -8.47 12.32
CA GLU A 157 7.32 -9.50 12.78
C GLU A 157 6.59 -10.76 13.28
N TYR A 158 5.45 -10.59 13.97
CA TYR A 158 4.61 -11.71 14.38
C TYR A 158 4.03 -12.47 13.17
N LEU A 159 3.55 -11.75 12.15
CA LEU A 159 3.06 -12.37 10.92
C LEU A 159 4.14 -13.09 10.11
N GLU A 160 5.39 -12.62 10.21
CA GLU A 160 6.57 -13.30 9.64
C GLU A 160 6.95 -14.59 10.40
N GLY A 161 6.29 -14.89 11.51
CA GLY A 161 6.60 -16.04 12.36
C GLY A 161 7.81 -15.81 13.29
N LYS A 162 8.27 -14.58 13.42
CA LYS A 162 9.35 -14.23 14.35
C LYS A 162 8.88 -14.33 15.81
N GLU A 163 9.77 -14.78 16.66
CA GLU A 163 9.52 -14.77 18.11
C GLU A 163 9.54 -13.33 18.64
N ILE A 164 8.41 -12.91 19.20
CA ILE A 164 8.28 -11.57 19.79
C ILE A 164 8.66 -11.64 21.26
N PRO A 165 9.71 -10.93 21.73
CA PRO A 165 10.19 -11.00 23.12
C PRO A 165 9.12 -10.71 24.16
N GLY A 166 8.22 -9.76 23.89
CA GLY A 166 7.12 -9.42 24.78
C GLY A 166 6.08 -10.54 24.91
N ILE A 167 5.82 -11.28 23.84
CA ILE A 167 4.93 -12.46 23.86
C ILE A 167 5.61 -13.61 24.59
N ARG A 168 6.89 -13.86 24.31
CA ARG A 168 7.68 -14.91 25.00
C ARG A 168 7.69 -14.74 26.50
N ALA A 169 7.74 -13.49 27.00
CA ALA A 169 7.78 -13.21 28.43
C ALA A 169 6.46 -13.55 29.17
N LEU A 170 5.38 -13.87 28.44
CA LEU A 170 4.08 -14.26 29.00
C LEU A 170 3.91 -15.78 29.14
N TYR A 171 4.84 -16.56 28.61
CA TYR A 171 4.90 -18.03 28.67
C TYR A 171 6.14 -18.50 29.42
#